data_23409a7605d7cba01c233a5fef29f9f3
#
_entry.id   23409a7605d7cba01c233a5fef29f9f3
#
_cell.length_a   1.000
_cell.length_b   1.000
_cell.length_c   1.000
_cell.angle_alpha   90.00
_cell.angle_beta   90.00
_cell.angle_gamma   90.00
#
_symmetry.space_group_name_H-M   'P 1'
#
loop_
_entity.id
_entity.type
_entity.pdbx_description
1 polymer ?
#
loop_
_entity_poly.entity_id
_entity_poly.type
_entity_poly.pdbx_seq_one_letter_code
_entity_poly.pdbx_strand_id
1 'polypeptide(L)'
;MTETTSPRTPRPNRPRRDADGRIATAGDLLGVAFAGLVAGLAVLLLFEAVIALVRLSTFGETSGWLVTILPVWLFTEEFRAARFGAPRVIVALLAGGFGVAAGMTAAGLASVFPPLVSGAVGATVLTVVYALVWFYGLRWLRHRTG
;
A
#
# COMPACT_ATOMS: atom_id res chain seq x y z
N MET A 1 -3.65 2.52 49.99
CA MET A 1 -3.61 3.27 48.72
C MET A 1 -3.78 2.27 47.60
N THR A 2 -5.00 2.12 47.09
CA THR A 2 -5.35 1.20 45.98
C THR A 2 -5.27 2.01 44.70
N GLU A 3 -4.26 1.75 43.87
CA GLU A 3 -4.13 2.31 42.53
C GLU A 3 -5.28 1.78 41.65
N THR A 4 -6.22 2.64 41.36
CA THR A 4 -7.30 2.38 40.41
C THR A 4 -6.72 2.44 38.99
N THR A 5 -6.30 1.30 38.43
CA THR A 5 -5.86 1.18 37.05
C THR A 5 -7.08 1.44 36.14
N SER A 6 -7.19 2.67 35.65
CA SER A 6 -8.24 3.05 34.69
C SER A 6 -8.11 2.21 33.42
N PRO A 7 -9.17 1.56 32.93
CA PRO A 7 -9.11 0.79 31.69
C PRO A 7 -8.81 1.75 30.54
N ARG A 8 -7.65 1.54 29.87
CA ARG A 8 -7.30 2.29 28.64
C ARG A 8 -8.31 1.92 27.57
N THR A 9 -9.21 2.84 27.27
CA THR A 9 -10.11 2.75 26.12
C THR A 9 -9.27 2.53 24.84
N PRO A 10 -9.56 1.49 24.04
CA PRO A 10 -8.84 1.25 22.77
C PRO A 10 -9.03 2.47 21.86
N ARG A 11 -7.95 3.10 21.41
CA ARG A 11 -8.03 4.19 20.43
C ARG A 11 -8.46 3.59 19.09
N PRO A 12 -9.60 3.98 18.50
CA PRO A 12 -10.21 3.31 17.35
C PRO A 12 -9.44 3.44 16.02
N ASN A 13 -8.33 4.19 15.98
CA ASN A 13 -7.64 4.56 14.72
C ASN A 13 -6.25 3.93 14.52
N ARG A 14 -5.90 2.87 15.25
CA ARG A 14 -4.65 2.16 15.00
C ARG A 14 -4.93 0.80 14.38
N PRO A 15 -4.23 0.41 13.28
CA PRO A 15 -4.35 -0.92 12.71
C PRO A 15 -4.01 -1.96 13.78
N ARG A 16 -4.84 -2.99 13.87
CA ARG A 16 -4.62 -4.09 14.80
C ARG A 16 -3.39 -4.88 14.35
N ARG A 17 -2.39 -4.98 15.24
CA ARG A 17 -1.19 -5.78 14.99
C ARG A 17 -1.26 -7.05 15.81
N ASP A 18 -0.80 -8.17 15.22
CA ASP A 18 -0.62 -9.43 15.93
C ASP A 18 0.64 -9.41 16.82
N ALA A 19 0.89 -10.52 17.54
CA ALA A 19 2.04 -10.67 18.43
C ALA A 19 3.39 -10.51 17.70
N ASP A 20 3.42 -10.74 16.39
CA ASP A 20 4.60 -10.59 15.54
C ASP A 20 4.75 -9.17 14.95
N GLY A 21 3.85 -8.24 15.33
CA GLY A 21 3.85 -6.85 14.85
C GLY A 21 3.24 -6.64 13.48
N ARG A 22 2.66 -7.68 12.84
CA ARG A 22 2.04 -7.60 11.51
C ARG A 22 0.59 -7.14 11.63
N ILE A 23 0.06 -6.58 10.54
CA ILE A 23 -1.34 -6.17 10.47
C ILE A 23 -2.24 -7.42 10.50
N ALA A 24 -3.17 -7.47 11.47
CA ALA A 24 -3.95 -8.67 11.78
C ALA A 24 -5.08 -8.94 10.77
N THR A 25 -5.61 -7.91 10.09
CA THR A 25 -6.74 -8.05 9.16
C THR A 25 -6.42 -7.48 7.77
N ALA A 26 -7.03 -8.07 6.73
CA ALA A 26 -6.90 -7.54 5.36
C ALA A 26 -7.47 -6.13 5.25
N GLY A 27 -8.54 -5.82 5.99
CA GLY A 27 -9.14 -4.49 6.02
C GLY A 27 -8.20 -3.44 6.60
N ASP A 28 -7.50 -3.76 7.70
CA ASP A 28 -6.50 -2.85 8.28
C ASP A 28 -5.31 -2.64 7.33
N LEU A 29 -4.84 -3.70 6.65
CA LEU A 29 -3.76 -3.60 5.67
C LEU A 29 -4.16 -2.71 4.48
N LEU A 30 -5.35 -2.94 3.91
CA LEU A 30 -5.89 -2.11 2.84
C LEU A 30 -6.11 -0.67 3.31
N GLY A 31 -6.63 -0.46 4.53
CA GLY A 31 -6.83 0.87 5.10
C GLY A 31 -5.53 1.67 5.19
N VAL A 32 -4.45 1.06 5.70
CA VAL A 32 -3.13 1.71 5.78
C VAL A 32 -2.54 1.94 4.39
N ALA A 33 -2.68 0.97 3.47
CA ALA A 33 -2.22 1.11 2.09
C ALA A 33 -2.96 2.24 1.35
N PHE A 34 -4.29 2.33 1.52
CA PHE A 34 -5.09 3.44 0.98
C PHE A 34 -4.72 4.78 1.59
N ALA A 35 -4.50 4.85 2.90
CA ALA A 35 -4.02 6.08 3.54
C ALA A 35 -2.67 6.53 2.95
N GLY A 36 -1.77 5.60 2.68
CA GLY A 36 -0.51 5.84 1.98
C GLY A 36 -0.72 6.37 0.55
N LEU A 37 -1.64 5.77 -0.21
CA LEU A 37 -1.99 6.25 -1.56
C LEU A 37 -2.56 7.67 -1.53
N VAL A 38 -3.50 7.95 -0.63
CA VAL A 38 -4.12 9.28 -0.49
C VAL A 38 -3.07 10.32 -0.11
N ALA A 39 -2.21 10.01 0.88
CA ALA A 39 -1.12 10.90 1.27
C ALA A 39 -0.13 11.12 0.12
N GLY A 40 0.27 10.06 -0.58
CA GLY A 40 1.15 10.14 -1.75
C GLY A 40 0.55 10.98 -2.88
N LEU A 41 -0.75 10.80 -3.15
CA LEU A 41 -1.46 11.59 -4.15
C LEU A 41 -1.54 13.07 -3.74
N ALA A 42 -1.83 13.36 -2.48
CA ALA A 42 -1.88 14.74 -1.99
C ALA A 42 -0.53 15.44 -2.13
N VAL A 43 0.57 14.77 -1.77
CA VAL A 43 1.95 15.29 -1.96
C VAL A 43 2.26 15.50 -3.45
N LEU A 44 1.89 14.54 -4.30
CA LEU A 44 2.13 14.64 -5.74
C LEU A 44 1.35 15.80 -6.36
N LEU A 45 0.07 15.97 -5.99
CA LEU A 45 -0.76 17.09 -6.46
C LEU A 45 -0.21 18.44 -6.00
N LEU A 46 0.27 18.52 -4.75
CA LEU A 46 0.90 19.74 -4.25
C LEU A 46 2.18 20.07 -5.03
N PHE A 47 3.00 19.05 -5.31
CA PHE A 47 4.22 19.20 -6.10
C PHE A 47 3.89 19.67 -7.53
N GLU A 48 2.92 19.04 -8.19
CA GLU A 48 2.43 19.43 -9.52
C GLU A 48 1.93 20.89 -9.52
N ALA A 49 1.15 21.27 -8.52
CA ALA A 49 0.64 22.64 -8.41
C ALA A 49 1.77 23.67 -8.29
N VAL A 50 2.80 23.36 -7.49
CA VAL A 50 3.98 24.24 -7.34
C VAL A 50 4.74 24.36 -8.66
N ILE A 51 5.02 23.25 -9.34
CA ILE A 51 5.76 23.25 -10.61
C ILE A 51 4.98 23.99 -11.70
N ALA A 52 3.66 23.78 -11.78
CA ALA A 52 2.81 24.51 -12.72
C ALA A 52 2.76 26.01 -12.42
N LEU A 53 2.72 26.38 -11.13
CA LEU A 53 2.73 27.79 -10.71
C LEU A 53 4.01 28.52 -11.13
N VAL A 54 5.17 27.86 -11.04
CA VAL A 54 6.46 28.41 -11.48
C VAL A 54 6.70 28.20 -12.99
N ARG A 55 5.71 27.70 -13.71
CA ARG A 55 5.72 27.49 -15.18
C ARG A 55 6.84 26.59 -15.70
N LEU A 56 7.27 25.61 -14.88
CA LEU A 56 8.29 24.63 -15.29
C LEU A 56 7.69 23.46 -16.07
N SER A 57 6.42 23.12 -15.87
CA SER A 57 5.69 22.11 -16.66
C SER A 57 4.19 22.38 -16.67
N THR A 58 3.44 21.64 -17.51
CA THR A 58 1.98 21.62 -17.51
C THR A 58 1.46 20.71 -16.40
N PHE A 59 0.38 21.07 -15.74
CA PHE A 59 -0.22 20.26 -14.68
C PHE A 59 -0.67 18.90 -15.21
N GLY A 60 -0.33 17.81 -14.51
CA GLY A 60 -0.75 16.45 -14.85
C GLY A 60 0.27 15.65 -15.68
N GLU A 61 1.42 16.22 -16.01
CA GLU A 61 2.49 15.54 -16.78
C GLU A 61 3.34 14.61 -15.93
N THR A 62 3.42 14.84 -14.59
CA THR A 62 4.19 13.97 -13.70
C THR A 62 3.52 12.62 -13.57
N SER A 63 4.32 11.57 -13.57
CA SER A 63 3.82 10.20 -13.49
C SER A 63 3.12 9.90 -12.18
N GLY A 64 1.84 9.53 -12.22
CA GLY A 64 1.05 9.11 -11.07
C GLY A 64 1.57 7.85 -10.36
N TRP A 65 2.49 7.10 -10.98
CA TRP A 65 3.15 5.96 -10.34
C TRP A 65 3.95 6.34 -9.08
N LEU A 66 4.36 7.59 -8.93
CA LEU A 66 5.05 8.09 -7.73
C LEU A 66 4.21 7.94 -6.45
N VAL A 67 2.90 7.84 -6.57
CA VAL A 67 1.98 7.57 -5.44
C VAL A 67 2.27 6.21 -4.77
N THR A 68 2.91 5.25 -5.47
CA THR A 68 3.26 3.94 -4.91
C THR A 68 4.35 3.98 -3.84
N ILE A 69 5.10 5.07 -3.70
CA ILE A 69 6.27 5.15 -2.78
C ILE A 69 5.88 4.78 -1.34
N LEU A 70 4.79 5.34 -0.82
CA LEU A 70 4.35 5.07 0.55
C LEU A 70 3.79 3.64 0.73
N PRO A 71 2.90 3.11 -0.17
CA PRO A 71 2.53 1.71 -0.14
C PRO A 71 3.71 0.74 -0.25
N VAL A 72 4.69 1.01 -1.10
CA VAL A 72 5.89 0.15 -1.22
C VAL A 72 6.67 0.13 0.08
N TRP A 73 6.81 1.26 0.76
CA TRP A 73 7.44 1.29 2.08
C TRP A 73 6.66 0.46 3.10
N LEU A 74 5.34 0.63 3.17
CA LEU A 74 4.49 -0.20 4.03
C LEU A 74 4.71 -1.70 3.78
N PHE A 75 4.72 -2.12 2.51
CA PHE A 75 4.93 -3.52 2.16
C PHE A 75 6.34 -4.02 2.51
N THR A 76 7.34 -3.15 2.47
CA THR A 76 8.69 -3.47 2.94
C THR A 76 8.71 -3.75 4.44
N GLU A 77 7.99 -2.95 5.25
CA GLU A 77 7.85 -3.17 6.69
C GLU A 77 7.08 -4.48 6.99
N GLU A 78 5.99 -4.75 6.29
CA GLU A 78 5.25 -6.01 6.43
C GLU A 78 6.09 -7.22 6.00
N PHE A 79 6.90 -7.09 4.95
CA PHE A 79 7.85 -8.14 4.53
C PHE A 79 8.91 -8.40 5.59
N ARG A 80 9.45 -7.36 6.24
CA ARG A 80 10.43 -7.50 7.32
C ARG A 80 9.81 -8.14 8.56
N ALA A 81 8.57 -7.79 8.90
CA ALA A 81 7.84 -8.36 10.01
C ALA A 81 7.46 -9.84 9.80
N ALA A 82 7.34 -10.28 8.54
CA ALA A 82 7.04 -11.67 8.21
C ALA A 82 8.27 -12.56 8.44
N ARG A 83 8.28 -13.36 9.51
CA ARG A 83 9.41 -14.24 9.92
C ARG A 83 9.49 -15.57 9.13
N PHE A 84 8.72 -15.73 8.07
CA PHE A 84 8.75 -16.94 7.21
C PHE A 84 9.95 -16.89 6.28
N GLY A 85 10.82 -17.88 6.28
CA GLY A 85 12.00 -18.00 5.43
C GLY A 85 11.76 -17.84 3.92
N ALA A 86 12.31 -18.73 3.09
CA ALA A 86 12.16 -18.70 1.62
C ALA A 86 10.70 -18.56 1.10
N PRO A 87 9.66 -19.18 1.70
CA PRO A 87 8.29 -19.08 1.18
C PRO A 87 7.73 -17.64 1.14
N ARG A 88 8.13 -16.75 2.06
CA ARG A 88 7.70 -15.34 2.03
C ARG A 88 8.15 -14.60 0.76
N VAL A 89 9.36 -14.96 0.28
CA VAL A 89 9.93 -14.36 -0.94
C VAL A 89 9.10 -14.75 -2.15
N ILE A 90 8.68 -16.01 -2.23
CA ILE A 90 7.81 -16.49 -3.32
C ILE A 90 6.47 -15.75 -3.31
N VAL A 91 5.85 -15.60 -2.14
CA VAL A 91 4.59 -14.84 -2.03
C VAL A 91 4.79 -13.38 -2.41
N ALA A 92 5.89 -12.74 -1.99
CA ALA A 92 6.20 -11.36 -2.36
C ALA A 92 6.40 -11.21 -3.88
N LEU A 93 7.11 -12.14 -4.51
CA LEU A 93 7.33 -12.13 -5.96
C LEU A 93 6.00 -12.33 -6.72
N LEU A 94 5.16 -13.27 -6.28
CA LEU A 94 3.84 -13.47 -6.88
C LEU A 94 2.95 -12.25 -6.69
N ALA A 95 2.90 -11.69 -5.47
CA ALA A 95 2.14 -10.48 -5.19
C ALA A 95 2.62 -9.30 -6.05
N GLY A 96 3.94 -9.12 -6.17
CA GLY A 96 4.56 -8.11 -7.03
C GLY A 96 4.24 -8.34 -8.51
N GLY A 97 4.41 -9.55 -9.01
CA GLY A 97 4.13 -9.90 -10.40
C GLY A 97 2.66 -9.66 -10.79
N PHE A 98 1.72 -10.18 -9.99
CA PHE A 98 0.28 -9.95 -10.22
C PHE A 98 -0.09 -8.48 -10.04
N GLY A 99 0.46 -7.81 -9.03
CA GLY A 99 0.22 -6.39 -8.78
C GLY A 99 0.68 -5.53 -9.95
N VAL A 100 1.91 -5.73 -10.44
CA VAL A 100 2.45 -4.99 -11.60
C VAL A 100 1.64 -5.28 -12.85
N ALA A 101 1.34 -6.55 -13.17
CA ALA A 101 0.55 -6.91 -14.34
C ALA A 101 -0.83 -6.23 -14.32
N ALA A 102 -1.55 -6.33 -13.21
CA ALA A 102 -2.86 -5.70 -13.04
C ALA A 102 -2.78 -4.17 -13.09
N GLY A 103 -1.79 -3.57 -12.41
CA GLY A 103 -1.57 -2.13 -12.40
C GLY A 103 -1.24 -1.58 -13.78
N MET A 104 -0.36 -2.24 -14.54
CA MET A 104 -0.03 -1.86 -15.92
C MET A 104 -1.24 -1.96 -16.84
N THR A 105 -2.04 -3.03 -16.70
CA THR A 105 -3.28 -3.18 -17.46
C THR A 105 -4.25 -2.04 -17.15
N ALA A 106 -4.45 -1.71 -15.87
CA ALA A 106 -5.33 -0.63 -15.46
C ALA A 106 -4.84 0.74 -15.95
N ALA A 107 -3.53 1.01 -15.87
CA ALA A 107 -2.94 2.22 -16.41
C ALA A 107 -3.11 2.32 -17.94
N GLY A 108 -2.95 1.19 -18.65
CA GLY A 108 -3.19 1.11 -20.09
C GLY A 108 -4.65 1.41 -20.47
N LEU A 109 -5.61 0.88 -19.72
CA LEU A 109 -7.04 1.19 -19.93
C LEU A 109 -7.37 2.66 -19.62
N ALA A 110 -6.63 3.26 -18.69
CA ALA A 110 -6.77 4.67 -18.32
C ALA A 110 -5.89 5.62 -19.17
N SER A 111 -5.25 5.14 -20.24
CA SER A 111 -4.30 5.92 -21.05
C SER A 111 -4.89 7.12 -21.79
N VAL A 112 -6.21 7.21 -21.87
CA VAL A 112 -6.93 8.38 -22.38
C VAL A 112 -6.82 9.61 -21.45
N PHE A 113 -6.45 9.40 -20.19
CA PHE A 113 -6.25 10.46 -19.20
C PHE A 113 -4.77 10.87 -19.13
N PRO A 114 -4.47 12.06 -18.54
CA PRO A 114 -3.09 12.50 -18.33
C PRO A 114 -2.25 11.48 -17.55
N PRO A 115 -0.91 11.46 -17.70
CA PRO A 115 0.01 10.53 -17.03
C PRO A 115 -0.16 10.45 -15.52
N LEU A 116 -0.51 11.55 -14.86
CA LEU A 116 -0.80 11.60 -13.43
C LEU A 116 -2.00 10.70 -13.09
N VAL A 117 -3.09 10.81 -13.83
CA VAL A 117 -4.32 10.06 -13.56
C VAL A 117 -4.15 8.58 -13.91
N SER A 118 -3.66 8.28 -15.12
CA SER A 118 -3.47 6.89 -15.56
C SER A 118 -2.48 6.15 -14.67
N GLY A 119 -1.39 6.80 -14.28
CA GLY A 119 -0.41 6.26 -13.34
C GLY A 119 -0.97 6.06 -11.93
N ALA A 120 -1.77 7.00 -11.41
CA ALA A 120 -2.44 6.87 -10.11
C ALA A 120 -3.46 5.72 -10.09
N VAL A 121 -4.20 5.50 -11.16
CA VAL A 121 -5.09 4.33 -11.33
C VAL A 121 -4.29 3.04 -11.31
N GLY A 122 -3.21 2.97 -12.08
CA GLY A 122 -2.30 1.81 -12.08
C GLY A 122 -1.70 1.52 -10.71
N ALA A 123 -1.21 2.56 -10.04
CA ALA A 123 -0.64 2.49 -8.69
C ALA A 123 -1.67 1.97 -7.66
N THR A 124 -2.91 2.42 -7.75
CA THR A 124 -3.99 1.98 -6.87
C THR A 124 -4.30 0.49 -7.08
N VAL A 125 -4.47 0.06 -8.32
CA VAL A 125 -4.75 -1.35 -8.65
C VAL A 125 -3.59 -2.24 -8.23
N LEU A 126 -2.34 -1.86 -8.52
CA LEU A 126 -1.15 -2.57 -8.08
C LEU A 126 -1.15 -2.75 -6.56
N THR A 127 -1.37 -1.67 -5.81
CA THR A 127 -1.36 -1.66 -4.34
C THR A 127 -2.42 -2.59 -3.77
N VAL A 128 -3.64 -2.55 -4.30
CA VAL A 128 -4.74 -3.42 -3.86
C VAL A 128 -4.45 -4.88 -4.15
N VAL A 129 -4.05 -5.20 -5.39
CA VAL A 129 -3.74 -6.59 -5.79
C VAL A 129 -2.58 -7.14 -4.98
N TYR A 130 -1.51 -6.35 -4.82
CA TYR A 130 -0.37 -6.74 -3.98
C TYR A 130 -0.82 -7.05 -2.55
N ALA A 131 -1.57 -6.15 -1.92
CA ALA A 131 -2.03 -6.31 -0.54
C ALA A 131 -2.87 -7.58 -0.36
N LEU A 132 -3.78 -7.86 -1.29
CA LEU A 132 -4.62 -9.06 -1.25
C LEU A 132 -3.80 -10.34 -1.44
N VAL A 133 -2.97 -10.40 -2.48
CA VAL A 133 -2.14 -11.60 -2.75
C VAL A 133 -1.16 -11.84 -1.60
N TRP A 134 -0.54 -10.79 -1.06
CA TRP A 134 0.34 -10.87 0.09
C TRP A 134 -0.39 -11.41 1.32
N PHE A 135 -1.52 -10.80 1.69
CA PHE A 135 -2.26 -11.19 2.90
C PHE A 135 -2.77 -12.62 2.83
N TYR A 136 -3.45 -12.99 1.73
CA TYR A 136 -4.00 -14.34 1.57
C TYR A 136 -2.91 -15.38 1.31
N GLY A 137 -1.86 -15.04 0.59
CA GLY A 137 -0.71 -15.92 0.34
C GLY A 137 0.01 -16.31 1.63
N LEU A 138 0.28 -15.36 2.52
CA LEU A 138 0.88 -15.66 3.83
C LEU A 138 -0.06 -16.47 4.73
N ARG A 139 -1.35 -16.21 4.68
CA ARG A 139 -2.34 -16.96 5.45
C ARG A 139 -2.45 -18.40 4.97
N TRP A 140 -2.45 -18.62 3.68
CA TRP A 140 -2.43 -19.97 3.08
C TRP A 140 -1.16 -20.74 3.47
N LEU A 141 -0.01 -20.11 3.43
CA LEU A 141 1.24 -20.73 3.87
C LEU A 141 1.17 -21.18 5.32
N ARG A 142 0.64 -20.38 6.23
CA ARG A 142 0.47 -20.75 7.64
C ARG A 142 -0.36 -22.02 7.83
N HIS A 143 -1.41 -22.19 7.05
CA HIS A 143 -2.24 -23.39 7.12
C HIS A 143 -1.56 -24.67 6.61
N ARG A 144 -0.48 -24.54 5.81
CA ARG A 144 0.25 -25.70 5.27
C ARG A 144 1.50 -26.06 6.09
N THR A 145 2.06 -25.14 6.86
CA THR A 145 3.30 -25.37 7.61
C THR A 145 3.06 -25.55 9.12
N GLY A 146 1.85 -25.40 9.60
CA GLY A 146 1.40 -25.72 10.96
C GLY A 146 0.60 -26.99 10.97
#